data_3224baf2079011f9d20c0a852457e649
#
_entry.id   3224baf2079011f9d20c0a852457e649
#
_cell.length_a   1.000
_cell.length_b   1.000
_cell.length_c   1.000
_cell.angle_alpha   90.00
_cell.angle_beta   90.00
_cell.angle_gamma   90.00
#
_symmetry.space_group_name_H-M   'P 1'
#
loop_
_entity.id
_entity.type
_entity.pdbx_description
1 polymer ?
#
loop_
_entity_poly.entity_id
_entity_poly.type
_entity_poly.pdbx_seq_one_letter_code
_entity_poly.pdbx_strand_id
1 'polypeptide(L)'
;MPVCEQVAFAGGNGKLAGRLFLPDSGSDATDPVAAVLVAGTWTSVKEQMADRYAEELARRGFAALSFDFTGYGESEGVPRDYESAALKIRDLRGAADFLGGHPAVAGTGLGVLGVCAGAMYASAFAAEDSRVRSLALVAPWLHDRRICDENYGGPEGVEAKKAAAAAARHQYEETGEVAYVPVVSGSDPDAAMPFDIDFYLNPGRGGIEQWPNRYAVMAWTEWLDFDAIALAPRLTAPTLLVHSEGAAIPDGARRFHAALAGASEFLWTEGGQFDFYDQPRQVAFAADATAEHFARTL
;
A
#
# COMPACT_ATOMS: atom_id res chain seq x y z
N MET A 1 10.82 18.29 14.87
CA MET A 1 9.95 17.12 14.54
C MET A 1 9.18 17.45 13.28
N PRO A 2 8.89 16.50 12.40
CA PRO A 2 8.07 16.76 11.22
C PRO A 2 6.76 17.48 11.57
N VAL A 3 6.32 18.37 10.69
CA VAL A 3 4.99 18.99 10.77
C VAL A 3 4.00 18.08 10.07
N CYS A 4 2.84 17.83 10.68
CA CYS A 4 1.78 17.00 10.11
C CYS A 4 0.56 17.89 9.81
N GLU A 5 0.15 17.91 8.55
CA GLU A 5 -1.02 18.62 8.06
C GLU A 5 -2.12 17.62 7.71
N GLN A 6 -3.33 17.81 8.24
CA GLN A 6 -4.51 17.09 7.77
C GLN A 6 -4.92 17.64 6.41
N VAL A 7 -5.01 16.79 5.41
CA VAL A 7 -5.33 17.20 4.05
C VAL A 7 -6.50 16.40 3.49
N ALA A 8 -7.19 16.99 2.53
CA ALA A 8 -8.24 16.33 1.79
C ALA A 8 -8.16 16.73 0.32
N PHE A 9 -8.23 15.75 -0.57
CA PHE A 9 -8.05 15.93 -2.00
C PHE A 9 -8.96 15.01 -2.82
N ALA A 10 -9.08 15.26 -4.11
CA ALA A 10 -9.90 14.44 -5.00
C ALA A 10 -9.21 13.07 -5.25
N GLY A 11 -9.94 11.99 -5.07
CA GLY A 11 -9.55 10.63 -5.42
C GLY A 11 -10.28 10.11 -6.64
N GLY A 12 -10.14 8.82 -6.89
CA GLY A 12 -10.80 8.13 -8.00
C GLY A 12 -12.32 8.06 -7.88
N ASN A 13 -12.88 8.12 -6.67
CA ASN A 13 -14.32 8.04 -6.41
C ASN A 13 -14.69 8.77 -5.10
N GLY A 14 -14.50 10.09 -5.08
CA GLY A 14 -14.79 10.93 -3.92
C GLY A 14 -13.56 11.62 -3.36
N LYS A 15 -13.73 12.23 -2.19
CA LYS A 15 -12.67 12.93 -1.48
C LYS A 15 -11.89 11.96 -0.61
N LEU A 16 -10.58 12.04 -0.69
CA LEU A 16 -9.66 11.27 0.14
C LEU A 16 -9.18 12.09 1.33
N ALA A 17 -9.06 11.45 2.48
CA ALA A 17 -8.49 12.01 3.69
C ALA A 17 -7.05 11.53 3.86
N GLY A 18 -6.12 12.45 4.09
CA GLY A 18 -4.70 12.14 4.21
C GLY A 18 -3.99 13.00 5.24
N ARG A 19 -2.73 12.65 5.45
CA ARG A 19 -1.77 13.39 6.28
C ARG A 19 -0.52 13.68 5.48
N LEU A 20 -0.22 14.96 5.32
CA LEU A 20 1.03 15.40 4.72
C LEU A 20 2.03 15.68 5.84
N PHE A 21 3.09 14.91 5.87
CA PHE A 21 4.21 15.10 6.79
C PHE A 21 5.31 15.88 6.08
N LEU A 22 5.65 17.04 6.63
CA LEU A 22 6.71 17.91 6.11
C LEU A 22 7.93 17.85 7.00
N PRO A 23 9.16 17.94 6.45
CA PRO A 23 10.36 18.02 7.24
C PRO A 23 10.33 19.20 8.22
N ASP A 24 11.01 19.04 9.34
CA ASP A 24 11.30 20.15 10.27
C ASP A 24 12.34 21.08 9.62
N SER A 25 11.88 22.07 8.93
CA SER A 25 12.74 22.98 8.18
C SER A 25 13.40 24.09 9.03
N GLY A 26 13.21 24.08 10.35
CA GLY A 26 13.64 25.24 11.16
C GLY A 26 12.90 26.52 10.70
N SER A 27 13.18 27.64 11.34
CA SER A 27 12.45 28.90 11.07
C SER A 27 12.68 29.54 9.69
N ASP A 28 13.60 29.06 8.89
CA ASP A 28 14.09 29.77 7.67
C ASP A 28 14.08 28.94 6.36
N ALA A 29 13.75 27.64 6.38
CA ALA A 29 13.73 26.84 5.15
C ALA A 29 12.34 26.85 4.51
N THR A 30 12.18 27.63 3.46
CA THR A 30 10.98 27.73 2.62
C THR A 30 11.12 26.95 1.31
N ASP A 31 12.26 26.30 1.08
CA ASP A 31 12.51 25.62 -0.18
C ASP A 31 11.67 24.35 -0.31
N PRO A 32 11.01 24.17 -1.46
CA PRO A 32 10.27 22.95 -1.75
C PRO A 32 11.16 21.71 -1.73
N VAL A 33 10.65 20.61 -1.17
CA VAL A 33 11.38 19.34 -1.04
C VAL A 33 10.78 18.27 -1.93
N ALA A 34 11.54 17.21 -2.21
CA ALA A 34 11.05 16.07 -2.98
C ALA A 34 9.87 15.38 -2.26
N ALA A 35 8.88 14.97 -3.03
CA ALA A 35 7.68 14.37 -2.49
C ALA A 35 7.66 12.85 -2.60
N VAL A 36 7.04 12.21 -1.61
CA VAL A 36 6.81 10.76 -1.56
C VAL A 36 5.36 10.46 -1.25
N LEU A 37 4.74 9.59 -2.05
CA LEU A 37 3.48 8.94 -1.73
C LEU A 37 3.74 7.66 -0.96
N VAL A 38 3.00 7.42 0.12
CA VAL A 38 3.07 6.18 0.89
C VAL A 38 1.77 5.40 0.73
N ALA A 39 1.82 4.30 0.00
CA ALA A 39 0.70 3.37 -0.18
C ALA A 39 0.72 2.30 0.91
N GLY A 40 -0.29 2.33 1.79
CA GLY A 40 -0.50 1.33 2.83
C GLY A 40 -0.89 -0.04 2.28
N THR A 41 -0.95 -1.02 3.15
CA THR A 41 -1.21 -2.41 2.80
C THR A 41 -2.68 -2.71 2.46
N TRP A 42 -2.95 -3.98 2.23
CA TRP A 42 -4.28 -4.56 2.00
C TRP A 42 -5.24 -4.22 3.13
N THR A 43 -6.42 -3.73 2.80
CA THR A 43 -7.50 -3.39 3.76
C THR A 43 -7.15 -2.38 4.87
N SER A 44 -5.98 -1.76 4.84
CA SER A 44 -5.51 -0.88 5.92
C SER A 44 -6.07 0.54 5.83
N VAL A 45 -6.01 1.23 6.96
CA VAL A 45 -6.17 2.68 7.08
C VAL A 45 -4.80 3.34 7.29
N LYS A 46 -4.70 4.64 7.02
CA LYS A 46 -3.44 5.40 7.06
C LYS A 46 -2.72 5.33 8.40
N GLU A 47 -3.47 5.28 9.50
CA GLU A 47 -2.93 5.25 10.88
C GLU A 47 -2.12 3.99 11.20
N GLN A 48 -2.34 2.90 10.47
CA GLN A 48 -1.66 1.63 10.78
C GLN A 48 -0.16 1.69 10.46
N MET A 49 0.23 1.62 9.18
CA MET A 49 1.66 1.69 8.83
C MET A 49 2.03 2.86 7.92
N ALA A 50 1.09 3.38 7.12
CA ALA A 50 1.40 4.41 6.14
C ALA A 50 1.85 5.72 6.79
N ASP A 51 1.18 6.17 7.85
CA ASP A 51 1.56 7.36 8.62
C ASP A 51 2.96 7.23 9.21
N ARG A 52 3.29 6.04 9.73
CA ARG A 52 4.62 5.78 10.32
C ARG A 52 5.73 5.96 9.28
N TYR A 53 5.58 5.37 8.10
CA TYR A 53 6.57 5.54 7.03
C TYR A 53 6.61 6.97 6.50
N ALA A 54 5.47 7.65 6.38
CA ALA A 54 5.42 9.04 5.97
C ALA A 54 6.15 9.95 6.97
N GLU A 55 5.93 9.76 8.27
CA GLU A 55 6.65 10.50 9.32
C GLU A 55 8.16 10.21 9.29
N GLU A 56 8.55 8.94 9.12
CA GLU A 56 9.96 8.56 9.04
C GLU A 56 10.66 9.16 7.81
N LEU A 57 9.99 9.23 6.66
CA LEU A 57 10.53 9.88 5.46
C LEU A 57 10.59 11.40 5.63
N ALA A 58 9.62 12.01 6.30
CA ALA A 58 9.68 13.44 6.61
C ALA A 58 10.85 13.79 7.54
N ARG A 59 11.19 12.94 8.53
CA ARG A 59 12.38 13.08 9.35
C ARG A 59 13.68 13.04 8.53
N ARG A 60 13.64 12.44 7.33
CA ARG A 60 14.76 12.28 6.40
C ARG A 60 14.73 13.29 5.24
N GLY A 61 13.88 14.33 5.33
CA GLY A 61 13.90 15.47 4.42
C GLY A 61 12.93 15.42 3.24
N PHE A 62 11.95 14.49 3.23
CA PHE A 62 10.95 14.40 2.17
C PHE A 62 9.59 14.96 2.62
N ALA A 63 8.83 15.55 1.70
CA ALA A 63 7.40 15.77 1.92
C ALA A 63 6.67 14.43 1.66
N ALA A 64 6.11 13.81 2.69
CA ALA A 64 5.54 12.48 2.57
C ALA A 64 4.03 12.47 2.86
N LEU A 65 3.25 11.95 1.93
CA LEU A 65 1.79 11.87 2.01
C LEU A 65 1.35 10.42 2.25
N SER A 66 0.65 10.19 3.36
CA SER A 66 -0.17 9.01 3.63
C SER A 66 -1.64 9.37 3.52
N PHE A 67 -2.50 8.42 3.13
CA PHE A 67 -3.93 8.67 3.00
C PHE A 67 -4.73 7.36 3.08
N ASP A 68 -6.01 7.49 3.40
CA ASP A 68 -6.97 6.41 3.26
C ASP A 68 -7.42 6.29 1.81
N PHE A 69 -7.37 5.09 1.26
CA PHE A 69 -7.92 4.83 -0.06
C PHE A 69 -9.45 4.98 -0.08
N THR A 70 -10.03 5.17 -1.26
CA THR A 70 -11.49 5.22 -1.47
C THR A 70 -12.20 4.10 -0.72
N GLY A 71 -13.17 4.48 0.12
CA GLY A 71 -13.98 3.54 0.89
C GLY A 71 -13.34 3.04 2.18
N TYR A 72 -12.14 3.49 2.55
CA TYR A 72 -11.47 3.16 3.81
C TYR A 72 -11.39 4.37 4.75
N GLY A 73 -11.23 4.12 6.04
CA GLY A 73 -11.00 5.12 7.07
C GLY A 73 -11.92 6.35 6.94
N GLU A 74 -11.33 7.53 6.88
CA GLU A 74 -12.02 8.82 6.75
C GLU A 74 -12.29 9.22 5.29
N SER A 75 -11.79 8.48 4.29
CA SER A 75 -12.05 8.76 2.88
C SER A 75 -13.48 8.42 2.48
N GLU A 76 -14.01 9.19 1.55
CA GLU A 76 -15.32 8.94 0.92
C GLU A 76 -15.28 7.69 0.03
N GLY A 77 -16.44 7.29 -0.45
CA GLY A 77 -16.61 6.21 -1.40
C GLY A 77 -17.40 5.04 -0.87
N VAL A 78 -18.15 4.45 -1.79
CA VAL A 78 -18.95 3.25 -1.57
C VAL A 78 -18.71 2.27 -2.71
N PRO A 79 -18.78 0.97 -2.46
CA PRO A 79 -18.97 0.33 -1.16
C PRO A 79 -17.76 0.52 -0.23
N ARG A 80 -18.01 0.47 1.09
CA ARG A 80 -16.93 0.55 2.10
C ARG A 80 -16.14 -0.76 2.12
N ASP A 81 -14.85 -0.65 2.52
CA ASP A 81 -13.95 -1.79 2.74
C ASP A 81 -13.86 -2.74 1.53
N TYR A 82 -13.96 -2.12 0.34
CA TYR A 82 -13.88 -2.81 -0.94
C TYR A 82 -12.49 -2.68 -1.54
N GLU A 83 -11.75 -3.78 -1.55
CA GLU A 83 -10.38 -3.85 -2.05
C GLU A 83 -10.38 -3.89 -3.59
N SER A 84 -10.18 -2.75 -4.21
CA SER A 84 -10.13 -2.59 -5.65
C SER A 84 -8.79 -2.00 -6.09
N ALA A 85 -8.02 -2.77 -6.84
CA ALA A 85 -6.77 -2.31 -7.41
C ALA A 85 -6.99 -1.10 -8.34
N ALA A 86 -8.06 -1.13 -9.15
CA ALA A 86 -8.39 -0.05 -10.08
C ALA A 86 -8.73 1.26 -9.34
N LEU A 87 -9.44 1.21 -8.22
CA LEU A 87 -9.72 2.38 -7.39
C LEU A 87 -8.43 2.90 -6.75
N LYS A 88 -7.65 2.04 -6.13
CA LYS A 88 -6.41 2.43 -5.44
C LYS A 88 -5.38 3.07 -6.38
N ILE A 89 -5.25 2.58 -7.61
CA ILE A 89 -4.38 3.20 -8.62
C ILE A 89 -4.90 4.60 -9.01
N ARG A 90 -6.22 4.78 -9.14
CA ARG A 90 -6.81 6.11 -9.39
C ARG A 90 -6.60 7.06 -8.20
N ASP A 91 -6.70 6.56 -6.99
CA ASP A 91 -6.44 7.34 -5.77
C ASP A 91 -4.97 7.80 -5.70
N LEU A 92 -4.03 6.94 -6.06
CA LEU A 92 -2.61 7.32 -6.17
C LEU A 92 -2.40 8.45 -7.20
N ARG A 93 -3.14 8.44 -8.33
CA ARG A 93 -3.09 9.56 -9.29
C ARG A 93 -3.64 10.86 -8.68
N GLY A 94 -4.77 10.79 -7.97
CA GLY A 94 -5.32 11.96 -7.27
C GLY A 94 -4.36 12.50 -6.21
N ALA A 95 -3.71 11.63 -5.47
CA ALA A 95 -2.69 11.99 -4.49
C ALA A 95 -1.45 12.65 -5.15
N ALA A 96 -1.03 12.14 -6.32
CA ALA A 96 0.04 12.75 -7.10
C ALA A 96 -0.35 14.13 -7.67
N ASP A 97 -1.60 14.31 -8.09
CA ASP A 97 -2.12 15.62 -8.53
C ASP A 97 -2.13 16.62 -7.38
N PHE A 98 -2.55 16.19 -6.18
CA PHE A 98 -2.52 17.02 -4.98
C PHE A 98 -1.10 17.45 -4.62
N LEU A 99 -0.15 16.52 -4.56
CA LEU A 99 1.26 16.84 -4.25
C LEU A 99 1.89 17.75 -5.30
N GLY A 100 1.59 17.53 -6.59
CA GLY A 100 2.11 18.35 -7.67
C GLY A 100 1.64 19.82 -7.63
N GLY A 101 0.53 20.11 -6.93
CA GLY A 101 0.02 21.47 -6.68
C GLY A 101 0.41 22.04 -5.32
N HIS A 102 1.10 21.28 -4.46
CA HIS A 102 1.37 21.71 -3.09
C HIS A 102 2.64 22.61 -3.02
N PRO A 103 2.59 23.80 -2.37
CA PRO A 103 3.69 24.75 -2.40
C PRO A 103 4.99 24.26 -1.74
N ALA A 104 4.91 23.32 -0.78
CA ALA A 104 6.09 22.73 -0.12
C ALA A 104 6.74 21.61 -0.94
N VAL A 105 6.22 21.26 -2.12
CA VAL A 105 6.71 20.15 -2.96
C VAL A 105 7.49 20.68 -4.15
N ALA A 106 8.72 20.18 -4.32
CA ALA A 106 9.53 20.45 -5.50
C ALA A 106 8.98 19.71 -6.73
N GLY A 107 9.00 20.37 -7.88
CA GLY A 107 8.56 19.80 -9.16
C GLY A 107 9.54 18.78 -9.77
N THR A 108 10.42 18.15 -9.00
CA THR A 108 11.50 17.27 -9.48
C THR A 108 11.02 15.85 -9.85
N GLY A 109 9.81 15.50 -9.51
CA GLY A 109 9.25 14.15 -9.67
C GLY A 109 8.78 13.60 -8.34
N LEU A 110 8.22 12.39 -8.39
CA LEU A 110 7.54 11.75 -7.27
C LEU A 110 8.22 10.42 -6.91
N GLY A 111 8.56 10.25 -5.63
CA GLY A 111 8.84 8.94 -5.05
C GLY A 111 7.55 8.25 -4.64
N VAL A 112 7.49 6.94 -4.80
CA VAL A 112 6.36 6.14 -4.29
C VAL A 112 6.89 5.01 -3.42
N LEU A 113 6.42 4.94 -2.19
CA LEU A 113 6.67 3.83 -1.28
C LEU A 113 5.42 2.96 -1.17
N GLY A 114 5.53 1.68 -1.48
CA GLY A 114 4.48 0.69 -1.26
C GLY A 114 4.86 -0.30 -0.17
N VAL A 115 3.99 -0.49 0.83
CA VAL A 115 4.18 -1.47 1.91
C VAL A 115 3.25 -2.66 1.67
N CYS A 116 3.76 -3.88 1.70
CA CYS A 116 3.02 -5.11 1.49
C CYS A 116 2.20 -5.07 0.18
N ALA A 117 0.88 -5.20 0.21
CA ALA A 117 0.02 -5.09 -0.98
C ALA A 117 0.02 -3.68 -1.59
N GLY A 118 0.34 -2.64 -0.82
CA GLY A 118 0.59 -1.31 -1.37
C GLY A 118 1.66 -1.29 -2.45
N ALA A 119 2.61 -2.24 -2.39
CA ALA A 119 3.62 -2.44 -3.42
C ALA A 119 3.04 -2.81 -4.80
N MET A 120 1.96 -3.58 -4.83
CA MET A 120 1.27 -3.95 -6.07
C MET A 120 0.68 -2.70 -6.76
N TYR A 121 -0.04 -1.89 -5.98
CA TYR A 121 -0.69 -0.67 -6.48
C TYR A 121 0.33 0.42 -6.84
N ALA A 122 1.37 0.57 -6.02
CA ALA A 122 2.49 1.47 -6.30
C ALA A 122 3.21 1.10 -7.61
N SER A 123 3.44 -0.21 -7.83
CA SER A 123 4.05 -0.72 -9.07
C SER A 123 3.17 -0.48 -10.29
N ALA A 124 1.86 -0.74 -10.18
CA ALA A 124 0.93 -0.49 -11.28
C ALA A 124 0.84 1.01 -11.60
N PHE A 125 0.78 1.86 -10.59
CA PHE A 125 0.80 3.31 -10.75
C PHE A 125 2.10 3.77 -11.42
N ALA A 126 3.26 3.30 -10.95
CA ALA A 126 4.57 3.66 -11.51
C ALA A 126 4.76 3.19 -12.96
N ALA A 127 4.13 2.08 -13.36
CA ALA A 127 4.18 1.59 -14.73
C ALA A 127 3.36 2.44 -15.72
N GLU A 128 2.46 3.30 -15.23
CA GLU A 128 1.51 4.07 -16.03
C GLU A 128 1.67 5.58 -15.91
N ASP A 129 2.36 6.08 -14.87
CA ASP A 129 2.48 7.50 -14.60
C ASP A 129 3.95 7.95 -14.59
N SER A 130 4.34 8.71 -15.60
CA SER A 130 5.71 9.18 -15.79
C SER A 130 6.21 10.17 -14.73
N ARG A 131 5.32 10.67 -13.86
CA ARG A 131 5.71 11.49 -12.71
C ARG A 131 6.43 10.68 -11.65
N VAL A 132 6.19 9.36 -11.59
CA VAL A 132 6.92 8.47 -10.69
C VAL A 132 8.34 8.29 -11.19
N ARG A 133 9.28 8.89 -10.48
CA ARG A 133 10.70 8.88 -10.81
C ARG A 133 11.49 7.86 -10.02
N SER A 134 10.93 7.37 -8.93
CA SER A 134 11.57 6.41 -8.05
C SER A 134 10.53 5.59 -7.28
N LEU A 135 10.79 4.30 -7.10
CA LEU A 135 9.89 3.35 -6.45
C LEU A 135 10.63 2.62 -5.33
N ALA A 136 10.00 2.50 -4.17
CA ALA A 136 10.47 1.66 -3.06
C ALA A 136 9.35 0.72 -2.60
N LEU A 137 9.69 -0.55 -2.40
CA LEU A 137 8.75 -1.61 -2.04
C LEU A 137 9.24 -2.30 -0.77
N VAL A 138 8.49 -2.15 0.33
CA VAL A 138 8.87 -2.69 1.64
C VAL A 138 8.01 -3.88 2.02
N ALA A 139 8.66 -5.00 2.33
CA ALA A 139 8.02 -6.30 2.59
C ALA A 139 6.87 -6.56 1.60
N PRO A 140 7.12 -6.38 0.28
CA PRO A 140 6.07 -6.35 -0.73
C PRO A 140 5.34 -7.68 -0.84
N TRP A 141 4.02 -7.61 -0.90
CA TRP A 141 3.19 -8.72 -1.36
C TRP A 141 3.03 -8.60 -2.88
N LEU A 142 3.68 -9.48 -3.62
CA LEU A 142 3.71 -9.44 -5.09
C LEU A 142 3.29 -10.82 -5.63
N HIS A 143 2.01 -10.99 -5.87
CA HIS A 143 1.46 -12.25 -6.34
C HIS A 143 1.18 -12.26 -7.85
N ASP A 144 1.06 -13.46 -8.37
CA ASP A 144 0.45 -13.87 -9.61
C ASP A 144 -0.51 -15.03 -9.35
N ARG A 145 -1.11 -15.61 -10.39
CA ARG A 145 -2.04 -16.73 -10.27
C ARG A 145 -1.42 -17.92 -9.52
N ARG A 146 -0.15 -18.25 -9.74
CA ARG A 146 0.51 -19.38 -9.05
C ARG A 146 0.53 -19.14 -7.53
N ILE A 147 0.96 -17.96 -7.11
CA ILE A 147 1.01 -17.60 -5.68
C ILE A 147 -0.40 -17.54 -5.08
N CYS A 148 -1.41 -17.08 -5.85
CA CYS A 148 -2.79 -17.16 -5.40
C CYS A 148 -3.25 -18.60 -5.17
N ASP A 149 -2.95 -19.52 -6.09
CA ASP A 149 -3.27 -20.93 -5.92
C ASP A 149 -2.59 -21.52 -4.66
N GLU A 150 -1.33 -21.20 -4.42
CA GLU A 150 -0.58 -21.65 -3.24
C GLU A 150 -1.16 -21.13 -1.91
N ASN A 151 -1.75 -19.93 -1.88
CA ASN A 151 -2.21 -19.28 -0.65
C ASN A 151 -3.72 -19.39 -0.40
N TYR A 152 -4.52 -19.67 -1.41
CA TYR A 152 -5.99 -19.63 -1.30
C TYR A 152 -6.67 -20.98 -1.57
N GLY A 153 -5.99 -22.09 -1.27
CA GLY A 153 -6.58 -23.44 -1.33
C GLY A 153 -6.54 -24.10 -2.70
N GLY A 154 -5.51 -23.79 -3.48
CA GLY A 154 -5.33 -24.33 -4.84
C GLY A 154 -6.24 -23.65 -5.86
N PRO A 155 -6.20 -24.13 -7.12
CA PRO A 155 -7.08 -23.61 -8.18
C PRO A 155 -8.57 -23.68 -7.82
N GLU A 156 -9.00 -24.72 -7.12
CA GLU A 156 -10.41 -24.89 -6.69
C GLU A 156 -10.80 -23.86 -5.62
N GLY A 157 -9.90 -23.58 -4.66
CA GLY A 157 -10.13 -22.55 -3.62
C GLY A 157 -10.21 -21.15 -4.21
N VAL A 158 -9.35 -20.84 -5.17
CA VAL A 158 -9.38 -19.57 -5.91
C VAL A 158 -10.71 -19.41 -6.66
N GLU A 159 -11.16 -20.44 -7.40
CA GLU A 159 -12.42 -20.38 -8.13
C GLU A 159 -13.64 -20.30 -7.19
N ALA A 160 -13.61 -20.98 -6.03
CA ALA A 160 -14.65 -20.86 -5.02
C ALA A 160 -14.78 -19.43 -4.48
N LYS A 161 -13.64 -18.76 -4.17
CA LYS A 161 -13.62 -17.35 -3.73
C LYS A 161 -14.13 -16.39 -4.83
N LYS A 162 -13.79 -16.64 -6.09
CA LYS A 162 -14.29 -15.85 -7.22
C LYS A 162 -15.79 -16.06 -7.44
N ALA A 163 -16.30 -17.27 -7.27
CA ALA A 163 -17.75 -17.55 -7.33
C ALA A 163 -18.50 -16.84 -6.20
N ALA A 164 -17.97 -16.86 -4.98
CA ALA A 164 -18.53 -16.12 -3.85
C ALA A 164 -18.52 -14.60 -4.11
N ALA A 165 -17.44 -14.08 -4.69
CA ALA A 165 -17.34 -12.67 -5.08
C ALA A 165 -18.38 -12.28 -6.12
N ALA A 166 -18.60 -13.12 -7.14
CA ALA A 166 -19.61 -12.87 -8.17
C ALA A 166 -21.01 -12.84 -7.59
N ALA A 167 -21.36 -13.78 -6.68
CA ALA A 167 -22.62 -13.80 -5.98
C ALA A 167 -22.82 -12.56 -5.09
N ALA A 168 -21.80 -12.17 -4.34
CA ALA A 168 -21.83 -10.98 -3.49
C ALA A 168 -21.98 -9.69 -4.30
N ARG A 169 -21.36 -9.62 -5.48
CA ARG A 169 -21.50 -8.49 -6.39
C ARG A 169 -22.94 -8.40 -6.94
N HIS A 170 -23.49 -9.52 -7.37
CA HIS A 170 -24.88 -9.57 -7.85
C HIS A 170 -25.87 -9.13 -6.78
N GLN A 171 -25.71 -9.61 -5.53
CA GLN A 171 -26.51 -9.16 -4.39
C GLN A 171 -26.39 -7.64 -4.21
N TYR A 172 -25.17 -7.09 -4.23
CA TYR A 172 -24.94 -5.66 -4.09
C TYR A 172 -25.61 -4.84 -5.20
N GLU A 173 -25.56 -5.32 -6.44
CA GLU A 173 -26.18 -4.65 -7.59
C GLU A 173 -27.71 -4.65 -7.51
N GLU A 174 -28.31 -5.69 -6.94
CA GLU A 174 -29.76 -5.81 -6.77
C GLU A 174 -30.31 -5.07 -5.54
N THR A 175 -29.56 -5.08 -4.44
CA THR A 175 -30.08 -4.64 -3.13
C THR A 175 -29.35 -3.44 -2.53
N GLY A 176 -28.14 -3.15 -3.00
CA GLY A 176 -27.24 -2.19 -2.37
C GLY A 176 -26.54 -2.72 -1.10
N GLU A 177 -26.81 -3.96 -0.70
CA GLU A 177 -26.21 -4.56 0.49
C GLU A 177 -24.85 -5.21 0.18
N VAL A 178 -23.84 -4.89 0.99
CA VAL A 178 -22.49 -5.43 0.85
C VAL A 178 -22.30 -6.62 1.78
N ALA A 179 -21.94 -7.78 1.23
CA ALA A 179 -21.55 -8.94 2.01
C ALA A 179 -20.10 -8.77 2.50
N TYR A 180 -19.87 -8.96 3.79
CA TYR A 180 -18.57 -8.83 4.43
C TYR A 180 -18.15 -10.11 5.14
N VAL A 181 -16.82 -10.31 5.20
CA VAL A 181 -16.15 -11.25 6.11
C VAL A 181 -15.11 -10.51 6.92
N PRO A 182 -14.64 -11.03 8.07
CA PRO A 182 -13.48 -10.46 8.75
C PRO A 182 -12.24 -10.47 7.86
N VAL A 183 -11.40 -9.44 7.96
CA VAL A 183 -10.06 -9.49 7.35
C VAL A 183 -9.22 -10.54 8.06
N VAL A 184 -9.20 -10.50 9.41
CA VAL A 184 -8.41 -11.41 10.26
C VAL A 184 -9.30 -12.03 11.32
N SER A 185 -9.30 -13.35 11.41
CA SER A 185 -9.96 -14.08 12.51
C SER A 185 -9.43 -15.50 12.60
N GLY A 186 -8.95 -15.92 13.78
CA GLY A 186 -8.58 -17.32 14.06
C GLY A 186 -9.76 -18.24 14.31
N SER A 187 -10.99 -17.71 14.45
CA SER A 187 -12.19 -18.47 14.73
C SER A 187 -13.22 -18.51 13.58
N ASP A 188 -13.07 -17.63 12.59
CA ASP A 188 -13.94 -17.58 11.41
C ASP A 188 -13.19 -18.15 10.19
N PRO A 189 -13.59 -19.32 9.67
CA PRO A 189 -12.92 -19.94 8.52
C PRO A 189 -13.12 -19.18 7.21
N ASP A 190 -14.14 -18.31 7.13
CA ASP A 190 -14.41 -17.48 5.96
C ASP A 190 -13.64 -16.15 5.98
N ALA A 191 -12.94 -15.83 7.09
CA ALA A 191 -12.09 -14.66 7.16
C ALA A 191 -11.10 -14.63 6.00
N ALA A 192 -10.76 -13.44 5.55
CA ALA A 192 -9.82 -13.28 4.44
C ALA A 192 -8.43 -13.83 4.78
N MET A 193 -8.02 -13.70 6.06
CA MET A 193 -6.88 -14.37 6.69
C MET A 193 -7.40 -15.16 7.91
N PRO A 194 -7.70 -16.47 7.75
CA PRO A 194 -8.35 -17.29 8.78
C PRO A 194 -7.38 -17.80 9.86
N PHE A 195 -6.61 -16.89 10.45
CA PHE A 195 -5.68 -17.14 11.54
C PHE A 195 -5.46 -15.85 12.34
N ASP A 196 -5.04 -15.98 13.61
CA ASP A 196 -4.78 -14.82 14.46
C ASP A 196 -3.49 -14.10 14.03
N ILE A 197 -3.60 -12.79 13.85
CA ILE A 197 -2.48 -11.91 13.56
C ILE A 197 -2.44 -10.81 14.63
N ASP A 198 -1.47 -10.89 15.53
CA ASP A 198 -1.35 -9.96 16.65
C ASP A 198 -1.32 -8.50 16.20
N PHE A 199 -0.65 -8.18 15.08
CA PHE A 199 -0.64 -6.82 14.57
C PHE A 199 -2.06 -6.26 14.40
N TYR A 200 -2.97 -7.00 13.77
CA TYR A 200 -4.32 -6.53 13.48
C TYR A 200 -5.32 -6.69 14.63
N LEU A 201 -5.08 -7.62 15.55
CA LEU A 201 -6.01 -7.92 16.66
C LEU A 201 -5.64 -7.20 17.96
N ASN A 202 -4.41 -6.71 18.07
CA ASN A 202 -3.91 -6.05 19.26
C ASN A 202 -4.14 -4.53 19.19
N PRO A 203 -4.98 -3.94 20.09
CA PRO A 203 -5.21 -2.50 20.11
C PRO A 203 -3.95 -1.64 20.35
N GLY A 204 -2.91 -2.23 20.94
CA GLY A 204 -1.61 -1.58 21.12
C GLY A 204 -0.74 -1.53 19.85
N ARG A 205 -1.20 -2.13 18.76
CA ARG A 205 -0.52 -2.17 17.45
C ARG A 205 -1.43 -1.63 16.35
N GLY A 206 -1.85 -2.46 15.42
CA GLY A 206 -2.70 -2.09 14.28
C GLY A 206 -4.19 -2.41 14.46
N GLY A 207 -4.61 -3.02 15.58
CA GLY A 207 -6.00 -3.32 15.93
C GLY A 207 -6.75 -2.09 16.46
N ILE A 208 -6.72 -1.00 15.71
CA ILE A 208 -7.24 0.31 16.11
C ILE A 208 -8.70 0.50 15.72
N GLU A 209 -9.39 1.43 16.39
CA GLU A 209 -10.83 1.71 16.18
C GLU A 209 -11.15 2.14 14.74
N GLN A 210 -10.24 2.84 14.08
CA GLN A 210 -10.42 3.31 12.70
C GLN A 210 -10.44 2.19 11.67
N TRP A 211 -9.97 0.99 12.05
CA TRP A 211 -9.93 -0.17 11.18
C TRP A 211 -11.03 -1.19 11.55
N PRO A 212 -12.07 -1.37 10.73
CA PRO A 212 -13.26 -2.14 11.12
C PRO A 212 -13.08 -3.67 11.01
N ASN A 213 -11.89 -4.19 10.68
CA ASN A 213 -11.62 -5.63 10.44
C ASN A 213 -12.64 -6.26 9.50
N ARG A 214 -12.88 -5.63 8.37
CA ARG A 214 -13.96 -5.99 7.45
C ARG A 214 -13.48 -5.99 6.00
N TYR A 215 -13.87 -7.00 5.23
CA TYR A 215 -13.51 -7.19 3.83
C TYR A 215 -14.75 -7.47 3.00
N ALA A 216 -15.02 -6.67 1.98
CA ALA A 216 -16.13 -6.89 1.06
C ALA A 216 -15.87 -8.12 0.19
N VAL A 217 -16.71 -9.15 0.31
CA VAL A 217 -16.50 -10.45 -0.36
C VAL A 217 -16.37 -10.30 -1.89
N MET A 218 -17.10 -9.36 -2.49
CA MET A 218 -17.03 -9.09 -3.93
C MET A 218 -15.66 -8.59 -4.41
N ALA A 219 -14.74 -8.24 -3.52
CA ALA A 219 -13.39 -7.81 -3.87
C ALA A 219 -12.45 -8.96 -4.25
N TRP A 220 -12.81 -10.22 -3.91
CA TRP A 220 -11.94 -11.37 -4.20
C TRP A 220 -11.59 -11.51 -5.69
N THR A 221 -12.49 -11.17 -6.60
CA THR A 221 -12.22 -11.26 -8.04
C THR A 221 -11.06 -10.34 -8.44
N GLU A 222 -11.11 -9.06 -8.06
CA GLU A 222 -10.05 -8.11 -8.42
C GLU A 222 -8.72 -8.46 -7.74
N TRP A 223 -8.77 -8.92 -6.49
CA TRP A 223 -7.58 -9.35 -5.76
C TRP A 223 -6.91 -10.56 -6.41
N LEU A 224 -7.67 -11.61 -6.71
CA LEU A 224 -7.14 -12.88 -7.23
C LEU A 224 -6.74 -12.82 -8.71
N ASP A 225 -7.28 -11.88 -9.47
CA ASP A 225 -6.94 -11.66 -10.88
C ASP A 225 -5.80 -10.67 -11.09
N PHE A 226 -5.37 -9.98 -10.03
CA PHE A 226 -4.25 -9.05 -10.16
C PHE A 226 -2.93 -9.82 -10.32
N ASP A 227 -2.16 -9.48 -11.35
CA ASP A 227 -0.83 -10.04 -11.58
C ASP A 227 0.22 -8.95 -11.39
N ALA A 228 0.76 -8.88 -10.17
CA ALA A 228 1.80 -7.92 -9.83
C ALA A 228 3.14 -8.21 -10.54
N ILE A 229 3.45 -9.50 -10.74
CA ILE A 229 4.72 -9.91 -11.33
C ILE A 229 4.81 -9.51 -12.81
N ALA A 230 3.68 -9.55 -13.52
CA ALA A 230 3.59 -9.11 -14.92
C ALA A 230 3.84 -7.59 -15.11
N LEU A 231 3.82 -6.79 -14.03
CA LEU A 231 4.14 -5.37 -14.09
C LEU A 231 5.65 -5.09 -14.17
N ALA A 232 6.49 -5.96 -13.60
CA ALA A 232 7.91 -5.72 -13.44
C ALA A 232 8.64 -5.35 -14.75
N PRO A 233 8.39 -6.00 -15.90
CA PRO A 233 9.02 -5.61 -17.17
C PRO A 233 8.62 -4.23 -17.71
N ARG A 234 7.56 -3.63 -17.17
CA ARG A 234 7.06 -2.30 -17.57
C ARG A 234 7.64 -1.18 -16.70
N LEU A 235 8.28 -1.52 -15.58
CA LEU A 235 8.84 -0.54 -14.64
C LEU A 235 10.20 -0.08 -15.13
N THR A 236 10.30 1.19 -15.48
CA THR A 236 11.55 1.85 -15.90
C THR A 236 12.14 2.73 -14.80
N ALA A 237 11.34 3.16 -13.83
CA ALA A 237 11.80 3.91 -12.67
C ALA A 237 12.77 3.06 -11.83
N PRO A 238 13.87 3.63 -11.31
CA PRO A 238 14.73 2.98 -10.35
C PRO A 238 13.90 2.43 -9.19
N THR A 239 14.08 1.15 -8.86
CA THR A 239 13.25 0.43 -7.90
C THR A 239 14.08 -0.22 -6.80
N LEU A 240 13.78 0.13 -5.54
CA LEU A 240 14.31 -0.55 -4.36
C LEU A 240 13.28 -1.58 -3.85
N LEU A 241 13.74 -2.78 -3.51
CA LEU A 241 13.00 -3.74 -2.71
C LEU A 241 13.71 -3.94 -1.37
N VAL A 242 12.96 -3.93 -0.28
CA VAL A 242 13.41 -4.32 1.06
C VAL A 242 12.54 -5.50 1.51
N HIS A 243 13.14 -6.65 1.79
CA HIS A 243 12.40 -7.89 2.14
C HIS A 243 13.19 -8.76 3.12
N SER A 244 12.57 -9.83 3.58
CA SER A 244 13.21 -10.85 4.42
C SER A 244 12.66 -12.25 4.13
N GLU A 245 13.36 -13.28 4.60
CA GLU A 245 12.88 -14.68 4.49
C GLU A 245 11.64 -14.94 5.38
N GLY A 246 11.50 -14.21 6.48
CA GLY A 246 10.36 -14.32 7.39
C GLY A 246 9.14 -13.50 6.97
N ALA A 247 9.25 -12.67 5.95
CA ALA A 247 8.11 -11.92 5.43
C ALA A 247 7.28 -12.76 4.44
N ALA A 248 6.09 -12.28 4.09
CA ALA A 248 5.16 -13.02 3.25
C ALA A 248 5.66 -13.14 1.80
N ILE A 249 5.43 -14.32 1.21
CA ILE A 249 5.70 -14.63 -0.21
C ILE A 249 7.07 -14.14 -0.75
N PRO A 250 8.20 -14.52 -0.13
CA PRO A 250 9.54 -14.06 -0.55
C PRO A 250 9.88 -14.47 -2.00
N ASP A 251 9.30 -15.56 -2.51
CA ASP A 251 9.43 -15.97 -3.91
C ASP A 251 8.83 -14.94 -4.87
N GLY A 252 7.68 -14.36 -4.54
CA GLY A 252 7.06 -13.29 -5.33
C GLY A 252 7.98 -12.08 -5.48
N ALA A 253 8.62 -11.64 -4.39
CA ALA A 253 9.57 -10.54 -4.41
C ALA A 253 10.82 -10.86 -5.25
N ARG A 254 11.35 -12.08 -5.15
CA ARG A 254 12.50 -12.52 -5.98
C ARG A 254 12.16 -12.56 -7.47
N ARG A 255 11.02 -13.12 -7.82
CA ARG A 255 10.56 -13.20 -9.22
C ARG A 255 10.28 -11.83 -9.81
N PHE A 256 9.64 -10.96 -9.04
CA PHE A 256 9.39 -9.59 -9.45
C PHE A 256 10.71 -8.84 -9.69
N HIS A 257 11.65 -8.90 -8.74
CA HIS A 257 12.96 -8.26 -8.89
C HIS A 257 13.72 -8.77 -10.11
N ALA A 258 13.73 -10.08 -10.34
CA ALA A 258 14.39 -10.69 -11.50
C ALA A 258 13.80 -10.26 -12.85
N ALA A 259 12.54 -9.81 -12.87
CA ALA A 259 11.82 -9.37 -14.07
C ALA A 259 11.85 -7.86 -14.29
N LEU A 260 12.39 -7.06 -13.35
CA LEU A 260 12.46 -5.60 -13.50
C LEU A 260 13.30 -5.20 -14.71
N ALA A 261 12.77 -4.26 -15.51
CA ALA A 261 13.47 -3.71 -16.67
C ALA A 261 14.39 -2.53 -16.29
N GLY A 262 14.03 -1.75 -15.28
CA GLY A 262 14.77 -0.60 -14.79
C GLY A 262 15.93 -0.97 -13.85
N ALA A 263 16.73 0.03 -13.46
CA ALA A 263 17.72 -0.13 -12.42
C ALA A 263 17.04 -0.55 -11.10
N SER A 264 17.59 -1.54 -10.44
CA SER A 264 16.98 -2.05 -9.20
C SER A 264 18.00 -2.44 -8.15
N GLU A 265 17.58 -2.35 -6.89
CA GLU A 265 18.33 -2.74 -5.71
C GLU A 265 17.43 -3.64 -4.84
N PHE A 266 17.96 -4.73 -4.31
CA PHE A 266 17.24 -5.66 -3.46
C PHE A 266 17.99 -5.87 -2.15
N LEU A 267 17.48 -5.29 -1.08
CA LEU A 267 18.03 -5.41 0.25
C LEU A 267 17.29 -6.50 1.03
N TRP A 268 18.04 -7.52 1.40
CA TRP A 268 17.53 -8.63 2.21
C TRP A 268 17.91 -8.43 3.66
N THR A 269 16.93 -8.51 4.58
CA THR A 269 17.12 -8.29 6.00
C THR A 269 16.42 -9.37 6.83
N GLU A 270 16.28 -9.17 8.12
CA GLU A 270 15.58 -10.04 9.06
C GLU A 270 14.23 -9.46 9.46
N GLY A 271 13.31 -10.31 9.92
CA GLY A 271 12.00 -9.95 10.46
C GLY A 271 10.85 -10.68 9.77
N GLY A 272 9.71 -10.74 10.43
CA GLY A 272 8.44 -11.20 9.85
C GLY A 272 7.72 -10.08 9.10
N GLN A 273 6.64 -10.43 8.38
CA GLN A 273 5.86 -9.46 7.60
C GLN A 273 5.42 -8.24 8.43
N PHE A 274 4.88 -8.50 9.63
CA PHE A 274 4.31 -7.46 10.47
C PHE A 274 5.36 -6.66 11.27
N ASP A 275 6.62 -7.11 11.30
CA ASP A 275 7.70 -6.34 11.88
C ASP A 275 7.99 -5.09 11.05
N PHE A 276 7.84 -5.16 9.73
CA PHE A 276 7.95 -4.01 8.84
C PHE A 276 6.80 -3.00 8.97
N TYR A 277 5.76 -3.30 9.73
CA TYR A 277 4.65 -2.38 9.92
C TYR A 277 4.83 -1.47 11.13
N ASP A 278 5.40 -2.00 12.23
CA ASP A 278 5.47 -1.25 13.48
C ASP A 278 6.72 -1.46 14.32
N GLN A 279 7.55 -2.47 14.04
CA GLN A 279 8.73 -2.70 14.87
C GLN A 279 9.83 -1.67 14.52
N PRO A 280 10.35 -0.94 15.53
CA PRO A 280 11.27 0.18 15.30
C PRO A 280 12.49 -0.17 14.45
N ARG A 281 13.07 -1.36 14.64
CA ARG A 281 14.28 -1.80 13.92
C ARG A 281 14.01 -1.97 12.42
N GLN A 282 12.94 -2.70 12.07
CA GLN A 282 12.60 -2.99 10.68
C GLN A 282 12.10 -1.75 9.96
N VAL A 283 11.26 -0.94 10.62
CA VAL A 283 10.77 0.33 10.07
C VAL A 283 11.93 1.30 9.83
N ALA A 284 12.84 1.48 10.80
CA ALA A 284 13.99 2.37 10.63
C ALA A 284 14.90 1.90 9.49
N PHE A 285 15.24 0.59 9.43
CA PHE A 285 16.05 0.03 8.35
C PHE A 285 15.43 0.30 6.97
N ALA A 286 14.13 0.01 6.81
CA ALA A 286 13.42 0.20 5.55
C ALA A 286 13.29 1.69 5.18
N ALA A 287 13.06 2.57 6.17
CA ALA A 287 12.97 4.01 5.94
C ALA A 287 14.32 4.63 5.59
N ASP A 288 15.42 4.19 6.21
CA ASP A 288 16.78 4.63 5.87
C ASP A 288 17.12 4.24 4.42
N ALA A 289 16.93 2.95 4.08
CA ALA A 289 17.18 2.46 2.74
C ALA A 289 16.33 3.18 1.67
N THR A 290 15.05 3.41 1.98
CA THR A 290 14.12 4.14 1.09
C THR A 290 14.58 5.59 0.89
N ALA A 291 14.96 6.29 1.97
CA ALA A 291 15.40 7.67 1.88
C ALA A 291 16.71 7.81 1.11
N GLU A 292 17.68 6.92 1.32
CA GLU A 292 18.92 6.87 0.56
C GLU A 292 18.67 6.60 -0.93
N HIS A 293 17.75 5.68 -1.24
CA HIS A 293 17.36 5.39 -2.61
C HIS A 293 16.74 6.63 -3.27
N PHE A 294 15.76 7.26 -2.64
CA PHE A 294 15.09 8.44 -3.15
C PHE A 294 16.03 9.64 -3.28
N ALA A 295 16.96 9.84 -2.36
CA ALA A 295 17.95 10.92 -2.45
C ALA A 295 18.89 10.78 -3.66
N ARG A 296 19.08 9.55 -4.17
CA ARG A 296 19.89 9.29 -5.38
C ARG A 296 19.10 9.36 -6.69
N THR A 297 17.78 9.23 -6.63
CA THR A 297 16.94 8.96 -7.82
C THR A 297 15.84 9.99 -8.07
N LEU A 298 15.55 10.88 -7.13
CA LEU A 298 14.68 12.05 -7.27
C LEU A 298 15.47 13.33 -7.45
#